data_1f8322c2d6e76390b00cc8281b39b60b
#
_entry.id   1f8322c2d6e76390b00cc8281b39b60b
#
_cell.length_a   1.000
_cell.length_b   1.000
_cell.length_c   1.000
_cell.angle_alpha   90.00
_cell.angle_beta   90.00
_cell.angle_gamma   90.00
#
_symmetry.space_group_name_H-M   'P 1'
#
loop_
_entity.id
_entity.type
_entity.pdbx_description
1 polymer ?
#
loop_
_entity_poly.entity_id
_entity_poly.type
_entity_poly.pdbx_seq_one_letter_code
_entity_poly.pdbx_strand_id
1 'polypeptide(L)'
;MTLSVDIPRDPMAPAAARRAIEALSGRVADDVIPDVKLLVSELITNSVKYGGEGALRLQIEAEGPRKLRAEVIDQGVGFVPVARDRPATDVGGWGLHLVQTLSNRWGVHEGSTHVWFEIDR
;
A
#
# COMPACT_ATOMS: atom_id res chain seq x y z
N MET A 1 13.60 -11.03 1.35
CA MET A 1 14.00 -9.81 0.62
C MET A 1 13.23 -8.63 1.15
N THR A 2 13.91 -7.54 1.43
CA THR A 2 13.29 -6.31 1.91
C THR A 2 13.43 -5.21 0.87
N LEU A 3 12.32 -4.58 0.50
CA LEU A 3 12.29 -3.41 -0.36
C LEU A 3 11.85 -2.22 0.50
N SER A 4 12.60 -1.13 0.46
CA SER A 4 12.23 0.09 1.16
C SER A 4 12.55 1.27 0.25
N VAL A 5 11.55 2.08 -0.05
CA VAL A 5 11.72 3.19 -0.98
C VAL A 5 10.86 4.38 -0.56
N ASP A 6 11.42 5.57 -0.69
CA ASP A 6 10.69 6.81 -0.48
C ASP A 6 10.01 7.21 -1.79
N ILE A 7 8.77 7.63 -1.68
CA ILE A 7 7.94 7.99 -2.83
C ILE A 7 7.46 9.42 -2.62
N PRO A 8 7.81 10.35 -3.54
CA PRO A 8 7.31 11.71 -3.44
C PRO A 8 5.80 11.76 -3.48
N ARG A 9 5.23 12.62 -2.66
CA ARG A 9 3.77 12.81 -2.61
C ARG A 9 3.34 13.71 -3.76
N ASP A 10 3.05 13.11 -4.90
CA ASP A 10 2.58 13.82 -6.09
C ASP A 10 1.68 12.90 -6.92
N PRO A 11 1.07 13.40 -8.00
CA PRO A 11 0.18 12.57 -8.82
C PRO A 11 0.84 11.35 -9.45
N MET A 12 2.16 11.33 -9.54
CA MET A 12 2.91 10.19 -10.09
C MET A 12 3.28 9.15 -9.04
N ALA A 13 2.92 9.37 -7.78
CA ALA A 13 3.29 8.46 -6.69
C ALA A 13 2.83 7.02 -6.93
N PRO A 14 1.59 6.75 -7.38
CA PRO A 14 1.19 5.38 -7.65
C PRO A 14 2.04 4.70 -8.72
N ALA A 15 2.38 5.42 -9.78
CA ALA A 15 3.24 4.88 -10.85
C ALA A 15 4.65 4.61 -10.33
N ALA A 16 5.19 5.50 -9.50
CA ALA A 16 6.51 5.30 -8.90
C ALA A 16 6.53 4.06 -8.02
N ALA A 17 5.46 3.84 -7.25
CA ALA A 17 5.34 2.66 -6.41
C ALA A 17 5.31 1.38 -7.25
N ARG A 18 4.54 1.37 -8.33
CA ARG A 18 4.48 0.21 -9.23
C ARG A 18 5.83 -0.11 -9.84
N ARG A 19 6.60 0.91 -10.23
CA ARG A 19 7.94 0.69 -10.75
C ARG A 19 8.87 0.11 -9.70
N ALA A 20 8.78 0.57 -8.46
CA ALA A 20 9.58 0.02 -7.38
C ALA A 20 9.27 -1.45 -7.14
N ILE A 21 8.01 -1.85 -7.26
CA ILE A 21 7.58 -3.23 -7.06
C ILE A 21 8.19 -4.17 -8.12
N GLU A 22 8.57 -3.66 -9.29
CA GLU A 22 9.25 -4.47 -10.30
C GLU A 22 10.51 -5.16 -9.75
N ALA A 23 11.13 -4.59 -8.72
CA ALA A 23 12.30 -5.22 -8.08
C ALA A 23 11.99 -6.57 -7.43
N LEU A 24 10.72 -6.88 -7.21
CA LEU A 24 10.31 -8.17 -6.66
C LEU A 24 10.25 -9.27 -7.72
N SER A 25 10.37 -8.90 -8.99
CA SER A 25 10.33 -9.86 -10.10
C SER A 25 11.42 -10.91 -9.92
N GLY A 26 11.04 -12.18 -10.05
CA GLY A 26 11.98 -13.30 -9.83
C GLY A 26 12.06 -13.73 -8.37
N ARG A 27 11.58 -12.93 -7.42
CA ARG A 27 11.55 -13.27 -6.00
C ARG A 27 10.15 -13.53 -5.49
N VAL A 28 9.19 -12.84 -6.08
CA VAL A 28 7.77 -13.03 -5.81
C VAL A 28 7.15 -13.60 -7.07
N ALA A 29 6.19 -14.50 -6.91
CA ALA A 29 5.55 -15.17 -8.04
C ALA A 29 4.87 -14.17 -8.97
N ASP A 30 4.95 -14.44 -10.27
CA ASP A 30 4.45 -13.54 -11.30
C ASP A 30 2.95 -13.25 -11.19
N ASP A 31 2.18 -14.18 -10.64
CA ASP A 31 0.75 -13.99 -10.44
C ASP A 31 0.42 -13.21 -9.16
N VAL A 32 1.38 -13.05 -8.27
CA VAL A 32 1.21 -12.26 -7.04
C VAL A 32 1.56 -10.78 -7.28
N ILE A 33 2.55 -10.50 -8.12
CA ILE A 33 3.02 -9.14 -8.36
C ILE A 33 1.92 -8.18 -8.81
N PRO A 34 1.03 -8.54 -9.76
CA PRO A 34 -0.06 -7.63 -10.16
C PRO A 34 -0.97 -7.23 -8.99
N ASP A 35 -1.25 -8.15 -8.09
CA ASP A 35 -2.08 -7.86 -6.93
C ASP A 35 -1.37 -6.92 -5.96
N VAL A 36 -0.07 -7.13 -5.75
CA VAL A 36 0.74 -6.22 -4.92
C VAL A 36 0.72 -4.81 -5.52
N LYS A 37 0.93 -4.69 -6.83
CA LYS A 37 0.89 -3.40 -7.52
C LYS A 37 -0.46 -2.71 -7.35
N LEU A 38 -1.54 -3.46 -7.51
CA LEU A 38 -2.88 -2.92 -7.38
C LEU A 38 -3.13 -2.40 -5.96
N LEU A 39 -2.85 -3.22 -4.96
CA LEU A 39 -3.09 -2.87 -3.56
C LEU A 39 -2.23 -1.68 -3.12
N VAL A 40 -0.96 -1.70 -3.47
CA VAL A 40 -0.05 -0.60 -3.12
C VAL A 40 -0.47 0.68 -3.82
N SER A 41 -0.85 0.61 -5.10
CA SER A 41 -1.32 1.78 -5.85
C SER A 41 -2.52 2.43 -5.18
N GLU A 42 -3.46 1.63 -4.70
CA GLU A 42 -4.66 2.15 -4.04
C GLU A 42 -4.32 2.80 -2.70
N LEU A 43 -3.44 2.20 -1.92
CA LEU A 43 -3.01 2.78 -0.66
C LEU A 43 -2.24 4.08 -0.87
N ILE A 44 -1.35 4.13 -1.85
CA ILE A 44 -0.60 5.33 -2.19
C ILE A 44 -1.55 6.43 -2.67
N THR A 45 -2.51 6.09 -3.53
CA THR A 45 -3.51 7.04 -4.00
C THR A 45 -4.30 7.66 -2.84
N ASN A 46 -4.71 6.83 -1.89
CA ASN A 46 -5.41 7.31 -0.71
C ASN A 46 -4.55 8.25 0.11
N SER A 47 -3.27 7.91 0.31
CA SER A 47 -2.36 8.77 1.05
C SER A 47 -2.13 10.10 0.36
N VAL A 48 -2.03 10.11 -0.97
CA VAL A 48 -1.88 11.37 -1.71
C VAL A 48 -3.12 12.25 -1.58
N LYS A 49 -4.30 11.65 -1.65
CA LYS A 49 -5.56 12.39 -1.60
C LYS A 49 -5.95 12.87 -0.21
N TYR A 50 -5.73 12.03 0.79
CA TYR A 50 -6.30 12.22 2.13
C TYR A 50 -5.27 12.29 3.23
N GLY A 51 -4.00 12.07 2.91
CA GLY A 51 -2.93 12.06 3.88
C GLY A 51 -2.39 13.45 4.20
N GLY A 52 -1.33 13.47 5.00
CA GLY A 52 -0.64 14.69 5.38
C GLY A 52 0.30 15.19 4.30
N GLU A 53 1.42 15.74 4.74
CA GLU A 53 2.45 16.28 3.85
C GLU A 53 3.71 15.43 3.96
N GLY A 54 4.62 15.64 3.04
CA GLY A 54 5.91 14.95 3.04
C GLY A 54 5.89 13.65 2.23
N ALA A 55 7.03 13.03 2.12
CA ALA A 55 7.19 11.82 1.34
C ALA A 55 6.46 10.64 1.98
N LEU A 56 6.10 9.70 1.14
CA LEU A 56 5.57 8.41 1.56
C LEU A 56 6.72 7.41 1.55
N ARG A 57 6.63 6.39 2.39
CA ARG A 57 7.58 5.28 2.35
C ARG A 57 6.83 3.99 2.07
N LEU A 58 7.33 3.22 1.11
CA LEU A 58 6.85 1.89 0.81
C LEU A 58 7.86 0.89 1.32
N GLN A 59 7.40 -0.03 2.15
CA GLN A 59 8.23 -1.13 2.65
C GLN A 59 7.57 -2.44 2.32
N ILE A 60 8.31 -3.37 1.72
CA ILE A 60 7.82 -4.70 1.42
C ILE A 60 8.83 -5.72 1.91
N GLU A 61 8.36 -6.65 2.72
CA GLU A 61 9.14 -7.80 3.16
C GLU A 61 8.59 -9.04 2.49
N ALA A 62 9.35 -9.63 1.59
CA ALA A 62 8.98 -10.87 0.93
C ALA A 62 9.65 -12.03 1.64
N GLU A 63 8.86 -12.94 2.20
CA GLU A 63 9.34 -14.13 2.91
C GLU A 63 9.41 -15.35 2.01
N GLY A 64 8.88 -15.24 0.79
CA GLY A 64 8.87 -16.30 -0.18
C GLY A 64 8.12 -15.86 -1.42
N PRO A 65 7.99 -16.72 -2.44
CA PRO A 65 7.34 -16.33 -3.69
C PRO A 65 5.88 -15.92 -3.53
N ARG A 66 5.21 -16.42 -2.49
CA ARG A 66 3.78 -16.23 -2.30
C ARG A 66 3.43 -15.67 -0.95
N LYS A 67 4.43 -15.19 -0.20
CA LYS A 67 4.20 -14.62 1.12
C LYS A 67 4.96 -13.32 1.26
N LEU A 68 4.24 -12.23 1.51
CA LEU A 68 4.85 -10.93 1.74
C LEU A 68 3.97 -10.06 2.62
N ARG A 69 4.62 -9.06 3.20
CA ARG A 69 3.95 -7.98 3.94
C ARG A 69 4.37 -6.66 3.30
N ALA A 70 3.40 -5.82 3.01
CA ALA A 70 3.64 -4.48 2.48
C ALA A 70 3.09 -3.44 3.44
N GLU A 71 3.81 -2.34 3.58
CA GLU A 71 3.39 -1.21 4.39
C GLU A 71 3.55 0.08 3.61
N VAL A 72 2.54 0.93 3.68
CA VAL A 72 2.62 2.30 3.18
C VAL A 72 2.63 3.22 4.39
N ILE A 73 3.72 3.95 4.56
CA ILE A 73 3.96 4.81 5.70
C ILE A 73 3.82 6.26 5.23
N ASP A 74 2.81 6.94 5.74
CA ASP A 74 2.62 8.36 5.48
C ASP A 74 3.37 9.12 6.57
N GLN A 75 4.43 9.81 6.19
CA GLN A 75 5.29 10.52 7.12
C GLN A 75 4.74 11.89 7.51
N GLY A 76 3.63 12.29 6.91
CA GLY A 76 2.97 13.54 7.25
C GLY A 76 2.16 13.42 8.54
N VAL A 77 1.59 14.55 8.96
CA VAL A 77 0.79 14.61 10.17
C VAL A 77 -0.68 14.40 9.81
N GLY A 78 -1.32 13.50 10.53
CA GLY A 78 -2.76 13.57 10.66
C GLY A 78 -3.59 12.82 9.64
N PHE A 79 -3.04 11.94 8.87
CA PHE A 79 -3.90 11.06 8.09
C PHE A 79 -4.34 9.89 8.98
N VAL A 80 -5.57 9.92 9.38
CA VAL A 80 -6.23 8.75 9.97
C VAL A 80 -7.07 8.14 8.87
N PRO A 81 -6.87 6.86 8.53
CA PRO A 81 -7.68 6.24 7.47
C PRO A 81 -9.13 6.13 7.94
N VAL A 82 -9.90 7.16 7.66
CA VAL A 82 -11.33 7.21 8.01
C VAL A 82 -12.20 6.71 6.87
N ALA A 83 -11.61 6.02 5.92
CA ALA A 83 -12.33 5.50 4.77
C ALA A 83 -13.52 4.63 5.17
N ARG A 84 -13.44 3.99 6.32
CA ARG A 84 -14.53 3.20 6.89
C ARG A 84 -15.79 4.04 7.20
N ASP A 85 -15.62 5.34 7.37
CA ASP A 85 -16.74 6.25 7.65
C ASP A 85 -17.36 6.79 6.37
N ARG A 86 -16.86 6.37 5.23
CA ARG A 86 -17.30 6.85 3.93
C ARG A 86 -18.21 5.85 3.26
N PRO A 87 -19.18 6.35 2.46
CA PRO A 87 -19.99 5.45 1.64
C PRO A 87 -19.10 4.59 0.74
N ALA A 88 -19.57 3.39 0.40
CA ALA A 88 -18.85 2.52 -0.51
C ALA A 88 -18.60 3.15 -1.89
N THR A 89 -19.39 4.16 -2.23
CA THR A 89 -19.20 4.92 -3.47
C THR A 89 -18.10 5.97 -3.38
N ASP A 90 -17.57 6.23 -2.19
CA ASP A 90 -16.46 7.15 -2.03
C ASP A 90 -15.19 6.51 -2.57
N VAL A 91 -14.48 7.25 -3.41
CA VAL A 91 -13.25 6.77 -4.04
C VAL A 91 -12.21 6.34 -3.00
N GLY A 92 -12.12 7.06 -1.87
CA GLY A 92 -11.19 6.70 -0.81
C GLY A 92 -11.53 5.38 -0.12
N GLY A 93 -12.79 4.94 -0.16
CA GLY A 93 -13.19 3.66 0.41
C GLY A 93 -12.82 2.47 -0.45
N TRP A 94 -12.67 2.67 -1.75
CA TRP A 94 -12.38 1.56 -2.67
C TRP A 94 -11.04 0.90 -2.43
N GLY A 95 -10.01 1.68 -2.07
CA GLY A 95 -8.69 1.13 -1.79
C GLY A 95 -8.74 0.11 -0.66
N LEU A 96 -9.42 0.44 0.43
CA LEU A 96 -9.54 -0.47 1.57
C LEU A 96 -10.40 -1.69 1.23
N HIS A 97 -11.41 -1.52 0.38
CA HIS A 97 -12.22 -2.66 -0.07
C HIS A 97 -11.37 -3.68 -0.84
N LEU A 98 -10.51 -3.21 -1.75
CA LEU A 98 -9.62 -4.10 -2.48
C LEU A 98 -8.61 -4.78 -1.56
N VAL A 99 -8.05 -4.04 -0.60
CA VAL A 99 -7.13 -4.61 0.37
C VAL A 99 -7.82 -5.73 1.15
N GLN A 100 -9.03 -5.50 1.61
CA GLN A 100 -9.80 -6.49 2.33
C GLN A 100 -10.08 -7.74 1.48
N THR A 101 -10.34 -7.55 0.18
CA THR A 101 -10.69 -8.63 -0.72
C THR A 101 -9.49 -9.48 -1.13
N LEU A 102 -8.36 -8.84 -1.44
CA LEU A 102 -7.22 -9.50 -2.05
C LEU A 102 -6.11 -9.87 -1.08
N SER A 103 -6.07 -9.25 0.10
CA SER A 103 -5.08 -9.60 1.10
C SER A 103 -5.60 -10.67 2.06
N ASN A 104 -4.68 -11.37 2.69
CA ASN A 104 -5.02 -12.34 3.73
C ASN A 104 -5.23 -11.66 5.07
N ARG A 105 -4.48 -10.60 5.35
CA ARG A 105 -4.60 -9.77 6.53
C ARG A 105 -4.24 -8.35 6.18
N TRP A 106 -4.82 -7.41 6.89
CA TRP A 106 -4.48 -5.99 6.73
C TRP A 106 -4.83 -5.24 8.00
N GLY A 107 -4.29 -4.05 8.14
CA GLY A 107 -4.60 -3.22 9.28
C GLY A 107 -3.92 -1.87 9.22
N VAL A 108 -4.11 -1.11 10.28
CA VAL A 108 -3.53 0.20 10.47
C VAL A 108 -2.84 0.20 11.82
N HIS A 109 -1.60 0.69 11.88
CA HIS A 109 -0.93 0.85 13.17
C HIS A 109 -1.64 1.93 13.97
N GLU A 110 -1.95 1.61 15.23
CA GLU A 110 -2.64 2.54 16.11
C GLU A 110 -1.83 3.81 16.29
N GLY A 111 -2.51 4.95 16.20
CA GLY A 111 -1.88 6.25 16.38
C GLY A 111 -0.92 6.65 15.28
N SER A 112 -0.91 5.95 14.16
CA SER A 112 0.00 6.23 13.08
C SER A 112 -0.72 6.24 11.74
N THR A 113 0.03 6.58 10.69
CA THR A 113 -0.47 6.63 9.33
C THR A 113 0.01 5.44 8.51
N HIS A 114 0.44 4.38 9.19
CA HIS A 114 0.85 3.14 8.51
C HIS A 114 -0.35 2.30 8.16
N VAL A 115 -0.50 1.97 6.89
CA VAL A 115 -1.45 0.96 6.45
C VAL A 115 -0.64 -0.21 5.90
N TRP A 116 -0.97 -1.41 6.32
CA TRP A 116 -0.24 -2.60 5.92
C TRP A 116 -1.18 -3.69 5.45
N PHE A 117 -0.67 -4.58 4.63
CA PHE A 117 -1.37 -5.80 4.28
C PHE A 117 -0.39 -6.95 4.12
N GLU A 118 -0.91 -8.17 4.24
CA GLU A 118 -0.15 -9.38 4.02
C GLU A 118 -0.83 -10.25 2.97
N ILE A 119 -0.02 -10.81 2.10
CA ILE A 119 -0.43 -11.83 1.15
C ILE A 119 0.27 -13.12 1.54
N ASP A 120 -0.48 -14.21 1.64
CA ASP A 120 0.01 -15.52 1.99
C ASP A 120 -0.77 -16.53 1.19
N ARG A 121 -0.24 -16.93 0.05
CA ARG A 121 -0.92 -17.84 -0.90
C ARG A 121 -0.12 -19.14 -1.07
#